data_1e80a7ca3c34b2e692b904f094a08b07
#
_entry.id   1e80a7ca3c34b2e692b904f094a08b07
#
_cell.length_a   1.000
_cell.length_b   1.000
_cell.length_c   1.000
_cell.angle_alpha   90.00
_cell.angle_beta   90.00
_cell.angle_gamma   90.00
#
_symmetry.space_group_name_H-M   'P 1'
#
loop_
_entity.id
_entity.type
_entity.pdbx_description
1 polymer ?
#
loop_
_entity_poly.entity_id
_entity_poly.type
_entity_poly.pdbx_seq_one_letter_code
_entity_poly.pdbx_strand_id
1 'polypeptide(L)'
;MPVTAHVPNGQVRHASVNEPMVRVQDLSGGYGAAPVLRGVSLEIPRGQFAGLVGPSGAGKTSLLKALLGGLPQTVGQVVVDGQPVTPGTPPRGVGYVPQIQTVDWTFPVTVEDVVLMGRTRRMGPMPWPSRADRSAVDTILQRLGLGGLRRRHIRELSGGQQQRVFLARALIGEPEVLILDEPTASVDVKTRDDILHLLAELNRQGITIILTTHELNAVAAHLPYVVCVNGGIVAQGSPLTVFTEEILSRTFAADMRVIRDEETGGMLIAEAGRHGPFAEPLFHHAHLHEAEIPHNRAALGPDTGSTDHPHNGVFHPREDPFAELAGASSGREHIA
;
A
#
# COMPACT_ATOMS: atom_id res chain seq x y z
N MET A 1 43.73 8.17 -33.65
CA MET A 1 43.74 9.22 -32.61
C MET A 1 42.41 9.11 -31.86
N PRO A 2 42.38 8.67 -30.62
CA PRO A 2 41.10 8.58 -29.86
C PRO A 2 40.79 9.96 -29.26
N VAL A 3 39.56 10.39 -29.48
CA VAL A 3 38.98 11.61 -28.90
C VAL A 3 38.63 11.32 -27.45
N THR A 4 39.41 11.92 -26.55
CA THR A 4 39.12 11.92 -25.10
C THR A 4 37.95 12.89 -24.83
N ALA A 5 36.78 12.33 -24.51
CA ALA A 5 35.68 13.09 -23.95
C ALA A 5 35.98 13.42 -22.47
N HIS A 6 36.06 14.71 -22.19
CA HIS A 6 36.24 15.26 -20.84
C HIS A 6 34.93 15.08 -20.05
N VAL A 7 34.98 14.23 -19.03
CA VAL A 7 33.87 14.05 -18.05
C VAL A 7 34.15 14.98 -16.87
N PRO A 8 33.27 15.92 -16.53
CA PRO A 8 33.48 16.75 -15.35
C PRO A 8 33.30 15.94 -14.08
N ASN A 9 34.22 16.14 -13.17
CA ASN A 9 34.41 15.54 -11.87
C ASN A 9 33.18 15.65 -10.97
N GLY A 10 32.23 14.69 -11.08
CA GLY A 10 31.29 14.34 -10.05
C GLY A 10 31.77 13.03 -9.42
N GLN A 11 32.33 13.09 -8.24
CA GLN A 11 32.69 11.89 -7.48
C GLN A 11 31.42 11.06 -7.27
N VAL A 12 31.21 10.06 -8.12
CA VAL A 12 30.33 8.92 -7.83
C VAL A 12 31.01 8.19 -6.67
N ARG A 13 30.61 8.44 -5.44
CA ARG A 13 30.97 7.59 -4.32
C ARG A 13 30.35 6.22 -4.62
N HIS A 14 31.15 5.30 -5.08
CA HIS A 14 30.82 3.89 -5.01
C HIS A 14 30.68 3.56 -3.53
N ALA A 15 29.44 3.58 -3.01
CA ALA A 15 29.16 2.97 -1.73
C ALA A 15 29.67 1.54 -1.80
N SER A 16 30.45 1.13 -0.83
CA SER A 16 31.00 -0.24 -0.77
C SER A 16 29.81 -1.21 -0.82
N VAL A 17 29.95 -2.27 -1.60
CA VAL A 17 28.91 -3.31 -1.82
C VAL A 17 28.39 -3.90 -0.49
N ASN A 18 29.03 -3.61 0.63
CA ASN A 18 28.74 -4.11 1.98
C ASN A 18 27.98 -3.10 2.88
N GLU A 19 27.71 -1.87 2.43
CA GLU A 19 26.97 -0.93 3.28
C GLU A 19 25.46 -1.11 3.12
N PRO A 20 24.68 -1.11 4.22
CA PRO A 20 23.23 -1.20 4.12
C PRO A 20 22.66 0.02 3.40
N MET A 21 21.54 -0.15 2.69
CA MET A 21 20.81 0.95 2.06
C MET A 21 20.26 1.92 3.10
N VAL A 22 19.75 1.36 4.21
CA VAL A 22 19.24 2.14 5.34
C VAL A 22 19.90 1.67 6.62
N ARG A 23 20.45 2.62 7.38
CA ARG A 23 20.93 2.40 8.75
C ARG A 23 20.29 3.41 9.68
N VAL A 24 19.68 2.92 10.75
CA VAL A 24 19.09 3.72 11.82
C VAL A 24 19.76 3.29 13.13
N GLN A 25 20.24 4.25 13.93
CA GLN A 25 20.91 4.00 15.19
C GLN A 25 20.31 4.86 16.29
N ASP A 26 19.78 4.20 17.32
CA ASP A 26 19.19 4.78 18.54
C ASP A 26 18.20 5.93 18.28
N LEU A 27 17.42 5.80 17.20
CA LEU A 27 16.47 6.82 16.79
C LEU A 27 15.31 6.91 17.77
N SER A 28 15.16 8.07 18.36
CA SER A 28 13.97 8.45 19.12
C SER A 28 13.40 9.75 18.57
N GLY A 29 12.05 9.84 18.45
CA GLY A 29 11.46 11.05 17.90
C GLY A 29 9.94 10.99 17.74
N GLY A 30 9.35 12.14 17.40
CA GLY A 30 7.90 12.29 17.27
C GLY A 30 7.48 13.68 16.82
N TYR A 31 6.19 13.98 17.00
CA TYR A 31 5.58 15.26 16.58
C TYR A 31 5.28 16.20 17.74
N GLY A 32 5.54 15.81 18.97
CA GLY A 32 5.24 16.56 20.18
C GLY A 32 6.11 16.14 21.36
N ALA A 33 5.68 16.45 22.59
CA ALA A 33 6.47 16.20 23.79
C ALA A 33 6.79 14.72 24.04
N ALA A 34 5.91 13.79 23.60
CA ALA A 34 6.13 12.36 23.75
C ALA A 34 6.68 11.75 22.46
N PRO A 35 7.81 11.02 22.50
CA PRO A 35 8.34 10.34 21.32
C PRO A 35 7.45 9.16 20.91
N VAL A 36 7.18 9.07 19.61
CA VAL A 36 6.48 7.95 18.98
C VAL A 36 7.44 6.77 18.73
N LEU A 37 8.68 7.08 18.36
CA LEU A 37 9.78 6.13 18.21
C LEU A 37 10.72 6.21 19.39
N ARG A 38 11.19 5.06 19.89
CA ARG A 38 12.06 4.99 21.07
C ARG A 38 13.20 4.02 20.85
N GLY A 39 14.43 4.53 20.75
CA GLY A 39 15.64 3.73 20.62
C GLY A 39 15.63 2.78 19.42
N VAL A 40 15.07 3.21 18.30
CA VAL A 40 14.96 2.39 17.09
C VAL A 40 16.33 2.21 16.47
N SER A 41 16.77 0.95 16.34
CA SER A 41 17.99 0.60 15.59
C SER A 41 17.65 -0.50 14.60
N LEU A 42 17.93 -0.25 13.31
CA LEU A 42 17.70 -1.23 12.24
C LEU A 42 18.65 -1.00 11.07
N GLU A 43 18.89 -2.06 10.31
CA GLU A 43 19.59 -2.01 9.04
C GLU A 43 18.77 -2.72 7.97
N ILE A 44 18.67 -2.10 6.78
CA ILE A 44 18.05 -2.70 5.60
C ILE A 44 19.12 -2.80 4.53
N PRO A 45 19.49 -4.02 4.09
CA PRO A 45 20.47 -4.23 3.03
C PRO A 45 20.04 -3.61 1.69
N ARG A 46 21.01 -3.32 0.83
CA ARG A 46 20.73 -2.91 -0.56
C ARG A 46 20.03 -4.03 -1.33
N GLY A 47 19.11 -3.64 -2.20
CA GLY A 47 18.33 -4.59 -3.00
C GLY A 47 17.31 -5.41 -2.17
N GLN A 48 17.10 -5.07 -0.90
CA GLN A 48 16.11 -5.75 -0.06
C GLN A 48 14.70 -5.28 -0.37
N PHE A 49 13.73 -6.21 -0.36
CA PHE A 49 12.31 -5.90 -0.35
C PHE A 49 11.77 -6.12 1.07
N ALA A 50 11.58 -5.04 1.82
CA ALA A 50 11.28 -5.06 3.24
C ALA A 50 9.87 -4.53 3.54
N GLY A 51 9.11 -5.25 4.39
CA GLY A 51 7.84 -4.84 4.93
C GLY A 51 7.96 -4.39 6.39
N LEU A 52 7.51 -3.17 6.71
CA LEU A 52 7.34 -2.72 8.09
C LEU A 52 5.92 -3.06 8.54
N VAL A 53 5.79 -3.94 9.51
CA VAL A 53 4.51 -4.41 10.05
C VAL A 53 4.34 -4.03 11.51
N GLY A 54 3.09 -3.88 11.94
CA GLY A 54 2.75 -3.54 13.33
C GLY A 54 1.38 -2.90 13.41
N PRO A 55 0.83 -2.71 14.61
CA PRO A 55 -0.50 -2.15 14.80
C PRO A 55 -0.59 -0.69 14.34
N SER A 56 -1.82 -0.17 14.24
CA SER A 56 -2.05 1.25 14.02
C SER A 56 -1.43 2.05 15.17
N GLY A 57 -0.74 3.15 14.85
CA GLY A 57 -0.02 3.94 15.86
C GLY A 57 1.33 3.38 16.31
N ALA A 58 1.79 2.23 15.82
CA ALA A 58 3.08 1.62 16.16
C ALA A 58 4.32 2.46 15.76
N GLY A 59 4.13 3.52 14.98
CA GLY A 59 5.24 4.38 14.53
C GLY A 59 5.76 4.06 13.14
N LYS A 60 5.14 3.16 12.34
CA LYS A 60 5.58 2.80 10.98
C LYS A 60 5.74 4.01 10.06
N THR A 61 4.69 4.82 9.90
CA THR A 61 4.72 6.06 9.10
C THR A 61 5.72 7.08 9.69
N SER A 62 5.85 7.15 11.02
CA SER A 62 6.84 8.02 11.65
C SER A 62 8.28 7.57 11.33
N LEU A 63 8.53 6.26 11.29
CA LEU A 63 9.83 5.72 10.88
C LEU A 63 10.10 6.04 9.40
N LEU A 64 9.13 5.84 8.49
CA LEU A 64 9.28 6.26 7.09
C LEU A 64 9.57 7.76 6.97
N LYS A 65 8.85 8.60 7.72
CA LYS A 65 9.10 10.05 7.73
C LYS A 65 10.48 10.40 8.28
N ALA A 66 10.99 9.66 9.26
CA ALA A 66 12.37 9.85 9.74
C ALA A 66 13.39 9.53 8.64
N LEU A 67 13.20 8.43 7.87
CA LEU A 67 14.04 8.10 6.72
C LEU A 67 14.01 9.16 5.61
N LEU A 68 12.94 9.94 5.54
CA LEU A 68 12.74 11.02 4.57
C LEU A 68 13.17 12.40 5.10
N GLY A 69 13.64 12.51 6.35
CA GLY A 69 13.94 13.78 6.99
C GLY A 69 12.69 14.59 7.37
N GLY A 70 11.51 13.96 7.34
CA GLY A 70 10.22 14.61 7.62
C GLY A 70 9.76 14.53 9.07
N LEU A 71 10.53 13.92 9.97
CA LEU A 71 10.22 13.89 11.40
C LEU A 71 10.89 15.07 12.11
N PRO A 72 10.13 15.99 12.73
CA PRO A 72 10.67 17.28 13.20
C PRO A 72 11.57 17.17 14.42
N GLN A 73 11.36 16.19 15.28
CA GLN A 73 12.13 15.99 16.50
C GLN A 73 12.74 14.59 16.50
N THR A 74 14.04 14.51 16.29
CA THR A 74 14.79 13.25 16.26
C THR A 74 16.07 13.36 17.07
N VAL A 75 16.37 12.28 17.81
CA VAL A 75 17.66 12.01 18.44
C VAL A 75 18.14 10.68 17.87
N GLY A 76 19.43 10.49 17.68
CA GLY A 76 20.00 9.33 17.02
C GLY A 76 20.44 9.65 15.60
N GLN A 77 20.76 8.63 14.83
CA GLN A 77 21.30 8.76 13.46
C GLN A 77 20.47 7.98 12.45
N VAL A 78 20.23 8.61 11.30
CA VAL A 78 19.61 7.98 10.14
C VAL A 78 20.52 8.19 8.94
N VAL A 79 20.86 7.13 8.25
CA VAL A 79 21.67 7.13 7.03
C VAL A 79 20.88 6.38 5.95
N VAL A 80 20.72 7.01 4.79
CA VAL A 80 20.09 6.41 3.61
C VAL A 80 21.04 6.55 2.43
N ASP A 81 21.35 5.46 1.77
CA ASP A 81 22.33 5.39 0.66
C ASP A 81 23.67 6.04 1.01
N GLY A 82 24.20 5.74 2.21
CA GLY A 82 25.46 6.29 2.71
C GLY A 82 25.39 7.79 3.07
N GLN A 83 24.23 8.43 2.96
CA GLN A 83 24.05 9.86 3.24
C GLN A 83 23.32 10.06 4.56
N PRO A 84 23.84 10.87 5.51
CA PRO A 84 23.11 11.25 6.70
C PRO A 84 21.84 12.02 6.34
N VAL A 85 20.73 11.62 6.95
CA VAL A 85 19.44 12.28 6.77
C VAL A 85 19.34 13.46 7.73
N THR A 86 19.13 14.64 7.17
CA THR A 86 18.95 15.88 7.95
C THR A 86 17.46 16.25 8.01
N PRO A 87 16.91 16.62 9.18
CA PRO A 87 15.53 17.09 9.28
C PRO A 87 15.24 18.23 8.29
N GLY A 88 14.09 18.15 7.61
CA GLY A 88 13.68 19.11 6.59
C GLY A 88 14.31 18.92 5.20
N THR A 89 15.26 18.00 5.04
CA THR A 89 15.93 17.76 3.76
C THR A 89 15.79 16.30 3.35
N PRO A 90 14.91 15.98 2.41
CA PRO A 90 14.78 14.61 1.91
C PRO A 90 16.08 14.13 1.26
N PRO A 91 16.54 12.90 1.55
CA PRO A 91 17.74 12.34 0.95
C PRO A 91 17.62 12.22 -0.58
N ARG A 92 18.76 12.18 -1.28
CA ARG A 92 18.78 11.95 -2.74
C ARG A 92 18.61 10.47 -3.04
N GLY A 93 18.16 10.14 -4.24
CA GLY A 93 18.00 8.75 -4.66
C GLY A 93 16.80 8.02 -3.98
N VAL A 94 15.93 8.75 -3.29
CA VAL A 94 14.74 8.20 -2.62
C VAL A 94 13.49 8.58 -3.38
N GLY A 95 12.69 7.56 -3.76
CA GLY A 95 11.32 7.71 -4.22
C GLY A 95 10.34 7.49 -3.07
N TYR A 96 9.32 8.35 -2.96
CA TYR A 96 8.31 8.22 -1.91
C TYR A 96 6.89 8.17 -2.47
N VAL A 97 6.14 7.17 -2.04
CA VAL A 97 4.71 7.00 -2.33
C VAL A 97 3.95 7.13 -1.01
N PRO A 98 3.20 8.23 -0.81
CA PRO A 98 2.40 8.42 0.38
C PRO A 98 1.15 7.54 0.36
N GLN A 99 0.55 7.37 1.52
CA GLN A 99 -0.78 6.78 1.62
C GLN A 99 -1.80 7.62 0.85
N ILE A 100 -2.46 7.01 -0.15
CA ILE A 100 -3.35 7.71 -1.09
C ILE A 100 -4.52 8.41 -0.40
N GLN A 101 -5.03 7.85 0.68
CA GLN A 101 -6.14 8.40 1.46
C GLN A 101 -5.83 9.78 2.07
N THR A 102 -4.56 10.16 2.18
CA THR A 102 -4.14 11.46 2.71
C THR A 102 -3.98 12.54 1.63
N VAL A 103 -4.20 12.20 0.36
CA VAL A 103 -4.03 13.11 -0.78
C VAL A 103 -5.31 13.91 -1.02
N ASP A 104 -5.17 15.23 -1.15
CA ASP A 104 -6.29 16.09 -1.55
C ASP A 104 -6.55 15.94 -3.06
N TRP A 105 -7.70 15.36 -3.41
CA TRP A 105 -8.13 15.09 -4.77
C TRP A 105 -8.86 16.27 -5.44
N THR A 106 -9.10 17.35 -4.71
CA THR A 106 -9.81 18.53 -5.24
C THR A 106 -8.95 19.33 -6.20
N PHE A 107 -7.63 19.19 -6.12
CA PHE A 107 -6.70 19.90 -6.98
C PHE A 107 -6.73 19.35 -8.41
N PRO A 108 -7.00 20.20 -9.44
CA PRO A 108 -7.24 19.77 -10.82
C PRO A 108 -5.93 19.50 -11.56
N VAL A 109 -5.24 18.38 -11.22
CA VAL A 109 -4.00 17.96 -11.89
C VAL A 109 -4.24 16.75 -12.79
N THR A 110 -3.50 16.69 -13.90
CA THR A 110 -3.47 15.54 -14.79
C THR A 110 -2.45 14.50 -14.31
N VAL A 111 -2.55 13.28 -14.84
CA VAL A 111 -1.56 12.21 -14.61
C VAL A 111 -0.15 12.69 -14.98
N GLU A 112 0.01 13.39 -16.12
CA GLU A 112 1.29 13.97 -16.55
C GLU A 112 1.87 14.93 -15.51
N ASP A 113 1.05 15.84 -14.97
CA ASP A 113 1.48 16.83 -14.00
C ASP A 113 1.99 16.17 -12.73
N VAL A 114 1.26 15.16 -12.22
CA VAL A 114 1.65 14.42 -11.02
C VAL A 114 2.97 13.69 -11.24
N VAL A 115 3.14 13.02 -12.37
CA VAL A 115 4.39 12.27 -12.67
C VAL A 115 5.57 13.22 -12.82
N LEU A 116 5.39 14.38 -13.49
CA LEU A 116 6.43 15.40 -13.64
C LEU A 116 6.91 15.98 -12.31
N MET A 117 6.06 16.03 -11.27
CA MET A 117 6.51 16.43 -9.92
C MET A 117 7.67 15.58 -9.40
N GLY A 118 7.79 14.31 -9.84
CA GLY A 118 8.91 13.44 -9.48
C GLY A 118 10.25 13.82 -10.11
N ARG A 119 10.25 14.67 -11.14
CA ARG A 119 11.48 15.17 -11.82
C ARG A 119 11.90 16.58 -11.42
N THR A 120 11.16 17.25 -10.55
CA THR A 120 11.41 18.68 -10.20
C THR A 120 12.87 18.94 -9.78
N ARG A 121 13.53 18.00 -9.12
CA ARG A 121 14.96 18.13 -8.74
C ARG A 121 15.94 18.01 -9.92
N ARG A 122 15.53 17.42 -11.04
CA ARG A 122 16.32 17.26 -12.28
C ARG A 122 15.96 18.30 -13.33
N MET A 123 14.76 18.89 -13.22
CA MET A 123 14.37 20.04 -14.05
C MET A 123 15.18 21.23 -13.57
N GLY A 124 15.98 21.82 -14.46
CA GLY A 124 16.78 23.02 -14.16
C GLY A 124 15.93 24.20 -13.69
N PRO A 125 16.47 25.41 -13.63
CA PRO A 125 15.74 26.60 -13.16
C PRO A 125 14.55 27.02 -14.05
N MET A 126 14.39 26.38 -15.20
CA MET A 126 13.24 26.59 -16.11
C MET A 126 12.02 25.83 -15.60
N PRO A 127 10.86 26.50 -15.40
CA PRO A 127 9.67 25.88 -14.83
C PRO A 127 8.91 24.97 -15.82
N TRP A 128 9.39 24.83 -17.05
CA TRP A 128 8.70 24.08 -18.10
C TRP A 128 9.40 22.75 -18.40
N PRO A 129 8.63 21.64 -18.50
CA PRO A 129 9.21 20.33 -18.81
C PRO A 129 9.79 20.32 -20.23
N SER A 130 11.01 19.82 -20.35
CA SER A 130 11.70 19.62 -21.62
C SER A 130 11.04 18.50 -22.45
N ARG A 131 11.45 18.35 -23.72
CA ARG A 131 11.02 17.19 -24.54
C ARG A 131 11.49 15.88 -23.92
N ALA A 132 12.67 15.84 -23.31
CA ALA A 132 13.20 14.65 -22.62
C ALA A 132 12.36 14.29 -21.40
N ASP A 133 11.88 15.28 -20.62
CA ASP A 133 11.02 15.03 -19.47
C ASP A 133 9.67 14.44 -19.90
N ARG A 134 9.10 14.95 -20.96
CA ARG A 134 7.82 14.42 -21.52
C ARG A 134 7.99 13.00 -22.05
N SER A 135 9.11 12.71 -22.72
CA SER A 135 9.43 11.36 -23.19
C SER A 135 9.61 10.39 -22.02
N ALA A 136 10.26 10.83 -20.94
CA ALA A 136 10.39 10.02 -19.72
C ALA A 136 9.02 9.74 -19.07
N VAL A 137 8.11 10.70 -19.07
CA VAL A 137 6.71 10.49 -18.63
C VAL A 137 6.03 9.43 -19.48
N ASP A 138 6.13 9.52 -20.81
CA ASP A 138 5.51 8.54 -21.71
C ASP A 138 6.05 7.12 -21.44
N THR A 139 7.38 7.00 -21.28
CA THR A 139 8.03 5.72 -21.00
C THR A 139 7.55 5.11 -19.69
N ILE A 140 7.52 5.88 -18.60
CA ILE A 140 7.11 5.34 -17.29
C ILE A 140 5.62 5.04 -17.24
N LEU A 141 4.78 5.84 -17.89
CA LEU A 141 3.35 5.58 -17.95
C LEU A 141 3.03 4.30 -18.75
N GLN A 142 3.72 4.07 -19.88
CA GLN A 142 3.59 2.82 -20.63
C GLN A 142 4.01 1.63 -19.80
N ARG A 143 5.16 1.71 -19.13
CA ARG A 143 5.68 0.65 -18.26
C ARG A 143 4.69 0.25 -17.16
N LEU A 144 3.93 1.21 -16.63
CA LEU A 144 2.96 0.98 -15.55
C LEU A 144 1.52 0.75 -16.05
N GLY A 145 1.32 0.60 -17.38
CA GLY A 145 0.00 0.37 -17.97
C GLY A 145 -0.94 1.57 -17.93
N LEU A 146 -0.38 2.79 -17.90
CA LEU A 146 -1.12 4.07 -17.80
C LEU A 146 -1.03 4.93 -19.06
N GLY A 147 -0.45 4.44 -20.17
CA GLY A 147 -0.13 5.23 -21.37
C GLY A 147 -1.31 6.02 -21.95
N GLY A 148 -2.52 5.42 -21.96
CA GLY A 148 -3.75 6.08 -22.44
C GLY A 148 -4.36 7.11 -21.49
N LEU A 149 -3.81 7.27 -20.26
CA LEU A 149 -4.41 8.08 -19.18
C LEU A 149 -3.66 9.40 -18.95
N ARG A 150 -2.59 9.66 -19.69
CA ARG A 150 -1.67 10.79 -19.51
C ARG A 150 -2.35 12.14 -19.24
N ARG A 151 -3.41 12.47 -20.03
CA ARG A 151 -4.12 13.75 -19.97
C ARG A 151 -5.36 13.73 -19.09
N ARG A 152 -5.71 12.56 -18.48
CA ARG A 152 -6.84 12.48 -17.56
C ARG A 152 -6.50 13.14 -16.24
N HIS A 153 -7.52 13.70 -15.60
CA HIS A 153 -7.40 14.17 -14.22
C HIS A 153 -7.26 12.97 -13.28
N ILE A 154 -6.36 13.10 -12.28
CA ILE A 154 -6.08 12.00 -11.36
C ILE A 154 -7.31 11.54 -10.58
N ARG A 155 -8.25 12.44 -10.29
CA ARG A 155 -9.52 12.12 -9.60
C ARG A 155 -10.46 11.21 -10.41
N GLU A 156 -10.27 11.12 -11.73
CA GLU A 156 -11.09 10.29 -12.63
C GLU A 156 -10.61 8.84 -12.69
N LEU A 157 -9.51 8.53 -12.01
CA LEU A 157 -8.87 7.22 -12.02
C LEU A 157 -9.39 6.32 -10.90
N SER A 158 -9.38 5.00 -11.13
CA SER A 158 -9.58 4.04 -10.05
C SER A 158 -8.45 4.10 -9.00
N GLY A 159 -8.70 3.64 -7.77
CA GLY A 159 -7.69 3.63 -6.71
C GLY A 159 -6.38 2.94 -7.12
N GLY A 160 -6.46 1.79 -7.80
CA GLY A 160 -5.28 1.10 -8.32
C GLY A 160 -4.53 1.87 -9.40
N GLN A 161 -5.26 2.61 -10.27
CA GLN A 161 -4.63 3.50 -11.26
C GLN A 161 -3.96 4.69 -10.58
N GLN A 162 -4.61 5.31 -9.59
CA GLN A 162 -4.04 6.38 -8.78
C GLN A 162 -2.75 5.92 -8.09
N GLN A 163 -2.75 4.72 -7.50
CA GLN A 163 -1.56 4.12 -6.88
C GLN A 163 -0.42 3.98 -7.88
N ARG A 164 -0.69 3.49 -9.09
CA ARG A 164 0.31 3.38 -10.16
C ARG A 164 0.82 4.75 -10.63
N VAL A 165 0.00 5.81 -10.63
CA VAL A 165 0.44 7.19 -10.93
C VAL A 165 1.42 7.70 -9.87
N PHE A 166 1.15 7.48 -8.56
CA PHE A 166 2.10 7.87 -7.51
C PHE A 166 3.39 7.05 -7.58
N LEU A 167 3.29 5.78 -7.97
CA LEU A 167 4.47 4.95 -8.24
C LEU A 167 5.26 5.49 -9.43
N ALA A 168 4.59 5.88 -10.54
CA ALA A 168 5.24 6.55 -11.68
C ALA A 168 5.98 7.82 -11.27
N ARG A 169 5.35 8.66 -10.42
CA ARG A 169 5.95 9.87 -9.86
C ARG A 169 7.22 9.56 -9.07
N ALA A 170 7.21 8.50 -8.26
CA ALA A 170 8.37 8.11 -7.47
C ALA A 170 9.50 7.55 -8.35
N LEU A 171 9.15 6.74 -9.36
CA LEU A 171 10.11 6.04 -10.23
C LEU A 171 10.73 6.93 -11.30
N ILE A 172 10.05 7.98 -11.78
CA ILE A 172 10.58 8.87 -12.83
C ILE A 172 11.84 9.61 -12.37
N GLY A 173 12.06 9.69 -11.04
CA GLY A 173 13.27 10.20 -10.42
C GLY A 173 14.43 9.21 -10.44
N GLU A 174 14.26 7.98 -10.96
CA GLU A 174 15.25 6.89 -10.95
C GLU A 174 15.86 6.67 -9.55
N PRO A 175 15.03 6.27 -8.57
CA PRO A 175 15.47 6.10 -7.19
C PRO A 175 16.25 4.81 -6.98
N GLU A 176 17.24 4.84 -6.05
CA GLU A 176 17.93 3.66 -5.52
C GLU A 176 17.10 2.94 -4.45
N VAL A 177 16.26 3.69 -3.74
CA VAL A 177 15.32 3.15 -2.76
C VAL A 177 13.93 3.75 -2.94
N LEU A 178 12.92 2.89 -2.87
CA LEU A 178 11.51 3.24 -2.95
C LEU A 178 10.85 3.00 -1.59
N ILE A 179 10.30 4.05 -1.01
CA ILE A 179 9.60 4.04 0.27
C ILE A 179 8.12 4.23 0.01
N LEU A 180 7.27 3.29 0.50
CA LEU A 180 5.83 3.32 0.27
C LEU A 180 5.07 3.21 1.60
N ASP A 181 4.14 4.13 1.81
CA ASP A 181 3.29 4.11 3.00
C ASP A 181 1.93 3.51 2.66
N GLU A 182 1.67 2.29 3.13
CA GLU A 182 0.46 1.49 2.89
C GLU A 182 0.02 1.43 1.41
N PRO A 183 0.88 0.97 0.48
CA PRO A 183 0.61 1.04 -0.95
C PRO A 183 -0.56 0.18 -1.42
N THR A 184 -1.02 -0.75 -0.60
CA THR A 184 -2.11 -1.68 -0.90
C THR A 184 -3.37 -1.45 -0.07
N ALA A 185 -3.40 -0.38 0.72
CA ALA A 185 -4.58 -0.04 1.50
C ALA A 185 -5.76 0.34 0.60
N SER A 186 -6.94 -0.19 0.91
CA SER A 186 -8.21 0.13 0.23
C SER A 186 -8.29 -0.24 -1.25
N VAL A 187 -7.47 -1.19 -1.72
CA VAL A 187 -7.63 -1.81 -3.03
C VAL A 187 -8.13 -3.25 -2.89
N ASP A 188 -8.77 -3.76 -3.94
CA ASP A 188 -9.19 -5.16 -3.98
C ASP A 188 -8.01 -6.13 -4.01
N VAL A 189 -8.27 -7.41 -3.72
CA VAL A 189 -7.24 -8.47 -3.61
C VAL A 189 -6.40 -8.57 -4.87
N LYS A 190 -7.04 -8.54 -6.05
CA LYS A 190 -6.34 -8.65 -7.33
C LYS A 190 -5.42 -7.46 -7.58
N THR A 191 -5.92 -6.25 -7.35
CA THR A 191 -5.13 -5.02 -7.51
C THR A 191 -3.95 -4.99 -6.54
N ARG A 192 -4.13 -5.48 -5.30
CA ARG A 192 -3.06 -5.62 -4.32
C ARG A 192 -1.95 -6.54 -4.83
N ASP A 193 -2.32 -7.74 -5.30
CA ASP A 193 -1.35 -8.71 -5.80
C ASP A 193 -0.61 -8.17 -7.03
N ASP A 194 -1.30 -7.49 -7.94
CA ASP A 194 -0.69 -6.81 -9.09
C ASP A 194 0.34 -5.75 -8.66
N ILE A 195 0.06 -4.97 -7.61
CA ILE A 195 0.98 -3.97 -7.06
C ILE A 195 2.19 -4.66 -6.43
N LEU A 196 2.01 -5.70 -5.61
CA LEU A 196 3.11 -6.43 -4.97
C LEU A 196 4.01 -7.12 -6.00
N HIS A 197 3.44 -7.72 -7.04
CA HIS A 197 4.21 -8.29 -8.16
C HIS A 197 5.02 -7.23 -8.90
N LEU A 198 4.44 -6.06 -9.17
CA LEU A 198 5.14 -4.94 -9.79
C LEU A 198 6.31 -4.46 -8.91
N LEU A 199 6.10 -4.35 -7.60
CA LEU A 199 7.16 -3.99 -6.65
C LEU A 199 8.26 -5.06 -6.61
N ALA A 200 7.91 -6.34 -6.62
CA ALA A 200 8.88 -7.43 -6.68
C ALA A 200 9.70 -7.40 -7.99
N GLU A 201 9.10 -7.02 -9.11
CA GLU A 201 9.82 -6.83 -10.37
C GLU A 201 10.80 -5.66 -10.31
N LEU A 202 10.40 -4.53 -9.74
CA LEU A 202 11.27 -3.37 -9.51
C LEU A 202 12.45 -3.74 -8.58
N ASN A 203 12.19 -4.53 -7.54
CA ASN A 203 13.23 -5.01 -6.64
C ASN A 203 14.24 -5.91 -7.34
N ARG A 204 13.78 -6.84 -8.22
CA ARG A 204 14.67 -7.67 -9.04
C ARG A 204 15.55 -6.85 -10.00
N GLN A 205 15.16 -5.63 -10.33
CA GLN A 205 15.96 -4.67 -11.10
C GLN A 205 16.97 -3.89 -10.25
N GLY A 206 17.09 -4.21 -8.95
CA GLY A 206 18.06 -3.66 -8.02
C GLY A 206 17.56 -2.53 -7.13
N ILE A 207 16.30 -2.09 -7.26
CA ILE A 207 15.74 -1.05 -6.39
C ILE A 207 15.46 -1.65 -5.00
N THR A 208 15.98 -1.03 -3.96
CA THR A 208 15.60 -1.36 -2.57
C THR A 208 14.18 -0.88 -2.32
N ILE A 209 13.33 -1.72 -1.73
CA ILE A 209 11.93 -1.37 -1.47
C ILE A 209 11.61 -1.51 0.01
N ILE A 210 11.01 -0.48 0.57
CA ILE A 210 10.54 -0.45 1.96
C ILE A 210 9.07 -0.04 1.93
N LEU A 211 8.18 -0.89 2.38
CA LEU A 211 6.76 -0.56 2.48
C LEU A 211 6.22 -0.76 3.89
N THR A 212 5.22 0.03 4.28
CA THR A 212 4.41 -0.24 5.46
C THR A 212 3.15 -0.99 5.05
N THR A 213 2.72 -1.92 5.89
CA THR A 213 1.43 -2.61 5.72
C THR A 213 0.96 -3.19 7.05
N HIS A 214 -0.34 -3.46 7.15
CA HIS A 214 -0.95 -4.23 8.23
C HIS A 214 -1.37 -5.63 7.76
N GLU A 215 -1.16 -5.97 6.50
CA GLU A 215 -1.57 -7.24 5.89
C GLU A 215 -0.49 -8.33 6.03
N LEU A 216 -0.45 -9.02 7.17
CA LEU A 216 0.59 -10.00 7.51
C LEU A 216 0.67 -11.17 6.52
N ASN A 217 -0.48 -11.65 6.03
CA ASN A 217 -0.53 -12.76 5.09
C ASN A 217 0.07 -12.39 3.72
N ALA A 218 -0.16 -11.16 3.26
CA ALA A 218 0.45 -10.66 2.04
C ALA A 218 1.99 -10.53 2.20
N VAL A 219 2.45 -10.06 3.36
CA VAL A 219 3.89 -10.01 3.69
C VAL A 219 4.50 -11.40 3.70
N ALA A 220 3.86 -12.36 4.36
CA ALA A 220 4.34 -13.74 4.45
C ALA A 220 4.49 -14.40 3.06
N ALA A 221 3.56 -14.08 2.12
CA ALA A 221 3.54 -14.67 0.79
C ALA A 221 4.52 -14.00 -0.20
N HIS A 222 4.77 -12.69 -0.08
CA HIS A 222 5.43 -11.93 -1.15
C HIS A 222 6.77 -11.28 -0.75
N LEU A 223 7.02 -11.03 0.54
CA LEU A 223 8.19 -10.27 0.95
C LEU A 223 9.29 -11.16 1.54
N PRO A 224 10.54 -10.98 1.13
CA PRO A 224 11.66 -11.76 1.69
C PRO A 224 12.12 -11.24 3.06
N TYR A 225 11.73 -10.03 3.46
CA TYR A 225 12.20 -9.40 4.70
C TYR A 225 11.08 -8.63 5.39
N VAL A 226 11.03 -8.71 6.70
CA VAL A 226 10.03 -8.04 7.53
C VAL A 226 10.68 -7.42 8.76
N VAL A 227 10.14 -6.28 9.17
CA VAL A 227 10.50 -5.57 10.40
C VAL A 227 9.21 -5.36 11.21
N CYS A 228 9.13 -5.96 12.38
CA CYS A 228 8.02 -5.79 13.32
C CYS A 228 8.27 -4.55 14.19
N VAL A 229 7.32 -3.61 14.15
CA VAL A 229 7.42 -2.29 14.80
C VAL A 229 6.29 -2.13 15.82
N ASN A 230 6.65 -1.74 17.06
CA ASN A 230 5.70 -1.30 18.08
C ASN A 230 6.37 -0.30 19.02
N GLY A 231 6.41 0.99 18.63
CA GLY A 231 7.17 2.04 19.32
C GLY A 231 8.69 1.90 19.19
N GLY A 232 9.18 0.69 18.94
CA GLY A 232 10.55 0.29 18.66
C GLY A 232 10.57 -0.91 17.72
N ILE A 233 11.76 -1.46 17.43
CA ILE A 233 11.88 -2.70 16.66
C ILE A 233 11.70 -3.89 17.60
N VAL A 234 10.69 -4.73 17.31
CA VAL A 234 10.41 -5.96 18.05
C VAL A 234 11.25 -7.13 17.52
N ALA A 235 11.28 -7.28 16.19
CA ALA A 235 12.06 -8.29 15.48
C ALA A 235 12.25 -7.87 14.02
N GLN A 236 13.26 -8.42 13.36
CA GLN A 236 13.51 -8.23 11.93
C GLN A 236 14.17 -9.48 11.33
N GLY A 237 13.89 -9.79 10.07
CA GLY A 237 14.43 -10.94 9.37
C GLY A 237 13.48 -11.46 8.29
N SER A 238 13.63 -12.73 7.91
CA SER A 238 12.67 -13.36 6.98
C SER A 238 11.31 -13.59 7.67
N PRO A 239 10.19 -13.56 6.94
CA PRO A 239 8.89 -13.92 7.52
C PRO A 239 8.89 -15.28 8.20
N LEU A 240 9.60 -16.26 7.64
CA LEU A 240 9.71 -17.60 8.21
C LEU A 240 10.32 -17.63 9.61
N THR A 241 11.23 -16.72 9.91
CA THR A 241 11.91 -16.63 11.21
C THR A 241 11.24 -15.66 12.17
N VAL A 242 10.65 -14.58 11.65
CA VAL A 242 10.08 -13.50 12.46
C VAL A 242 8.61 -13.73 12.79
N PHE A 243 7.84 -14.34 11.89
CA PHE A 243 6.43 -14.59 12.13
C PHE A 243 6.24 -15.85 12.98
N THR A 244 6.46 -15.68 14.27
CA THR A 244 6.10 -16.63 15.32
C THR A 244 4.96 -16.07 16.16
N GLU A 245 4.18 -16.94 16.79
CA GLU A 245 3.06 -16.51 17.65
C GLU A 245 3.56 -15.56 18.75
N GLU A 246 4.72 -15.81 19.34
CA GLU A 246 5.31 -14.98 20.38
C GLU A 246 5.66 -13.57 19.87
N ILE A 247 6.40 -13.47 18.75
CA ILE A 247 6.82 -12.18 18.19
C ILE A 247 5.61 -11.38 17.73
N LEU A 248 4.66 -12.03 17.04
CA LEU A 248 3.45 -11.36 16.56
C LEU A 248 2.56 -10.92 17.72
N SER A 249 2.36 -11.75 18.74
CA SER A 249 1.57 -11.36 19.92
C SER A 249 2.19 -10.17 20.67
N ARG A 250 3.53 -10.14 20.78
CA ARG A 250 4.25 -8.98 21.32
C ARG A 250 4.11 -7.75 20.46
N THR A 251 4.16 -7.92 19.13
CA THR A 251 4.09 -6.80 18.18
C THR A 251 2.71 -6.18 18.17
N PHE A 252 1.66 -7.00 18.13
CA PHE A 252 0.27 -6.54 17.96
C PHE A 252 -0.47 -6.40 19.28
N ALA A 253 0.13 -6.79 20.40
CA ALA A 253 -0.51 -6.84 21.71
C ALA A 253 -1.85 -7.63 21.70
N ALA A 254 -1.92 -8.67 20.88
CA ALA A 254 -3.06 -9.54 20.65
C ALA A 254 -2.61 -10.99 20.62
N ASP A 255 -3.51 -11.91 20.89
CA ASP A 255 -3.23 -13.35 20.78
C ASP A 255 -3.21 -13.73 19.28
N MET A 256 -2.06 -14.10 18.77
CA MET A 256 -1.83 -14.39 17.36
C MET A 256 -1.55 -15.87 17.15
N ARG A 257 -2.07 -16.42 16.06
CA ARG A 257 -1.83 -17.80 15.62
C ARG A 257 -1.10 -17.81 14.28
N VAL A 258 -0.15 -18.73 14.16
CA VAL A 258 0.63 -18.95 12.94
C VAL A 258 0.48 -20.39 12.50
N ILE A 259 -0.27 -20.59 11.43
CA ILE A 259 -0.48 -21.90 10.83
C ILE A 259 0.48 -22.04 9.65
N ARG A 260 1.30 -23.08 9.68
CA ARG A 260 2.25 -23.38 8.60
C ARG A 260 1.75 -24.60 7.84
N ASP A 261 1.69 -24.48 6.54
CA ASP A 261 1.43 -25.58 5.64
C ASP A 261 2.77 -26.25 5.29
N GLU A 262 2.94 -27.48 5.75
CA GLU A 262 4.17 -28.25 5.55
C GLU A 262 4.36 -28.68 4.07
N GLU A 263 3.28 -28.83 3.31
CA GLU A 263 3.36 -29.27 1.91
C GLU A 263 3.74 -28.11 0.97
N THR A 264 3.15 -26.94 1.16
CA THR A 264 3.38 -25.78 0.30
C THR A 264 4.42 -24.82 0.85
N GLY A 265 4.81 -24.93 2.12
CA GLY A 265 5.62 -23.94 2.84
C GLY A 265 4.87 -22.63 3.09
N GLY A 266 3.57 -22.61 2.83
CA GLY A 266 2.70 -21.46 3.04
C GLY A 266 2.55 -21.14 4.52
N MET A 267 2.22 -19.87 4.82
CA MET A 267 1.97 -19.40 6.17
C MET A 267 0.67 -18.61 6.21
N LEU A 268 -0.21 -18.96 7.16
CA LEU A 268 -1.43 -18.23 7.46
C LEU A 268 -1.34 -17.65 8.87
N ILE A 269 -1.55 -16.36 8.99
CA ILE A 269 -1.54 -15.63 10.25
C ILE A 269 -2.96 -15.17 10.55
N ALA A 270 -3.44 -15.48 11.74
CA ALA A 270 -4.76 -15.12 12.21
C ALA A 270 -4.70 -14.57 13.64
N GLU A 271 -5.57 -13.63 13.96
CA GLU A 271 -5.82 -13.24 15.34
C GLU A 271 -6.66 -14.34 16.01
N ALA A 272 -6.19 -14.89 17.11
CA ALA A 272 -6.98 -15.80 17.91
C ALA A 272 -8.08 -14.98 18.59
N GLY A 273 -9.30 -15.10 18.08
CA GLY A 273 -10.45 -14.41 18.66
C GLY A 273 -10.56 -14.73 20.14
N ARG A 274 -10.72 -13.71 20.98
CA ARG A 274 -11.11 -13.93 22.37
C ARG A 274 -12.45 -14.66 22.32
N HIS A 275 -12.48 -15.91 22.70
CA HIS A 275 -13.70 -16.67 22.87
C HIS A 275 -14.55 -15.96 23.94
N GLY A 276 -15.41 -15.04 23.53
CA GLY A 276 -16.53 -14.59 24.34
C GLY A 276 -17.53 -15.73 24.53
N PRO A 277 -18.45 -15.66 25.50
CA PRO A 277 -19.40 -16.74 25.82
C PRO A 277 -20.36 -17.12 24.68
N PHE A 278 -20.19 -16.57 23.48
CA PHE A 278 -21.00 -16.83 22.27
C PHE A 278 -20.24 -17.50 21.13
N ALA A 279 -18.98 -17.88 21.32
CA ALA A 279 -18.22 -18.61 20.31
C ALA A 279 -18.38 -20.10 20.53
N GLU A 280 -19.51 -20.68 20.15
CA GLU A 280 -19.57 -22.09 19.83
C GLU A 280 -18.65 -22.35 18.61
N PRO A 281 -17.82 -23.41 18.62
CA PRO A 281 -16.96 -23.71 17.49
C PRO A 281 -17.83 -24.05 16.27
N LEU A 282 -17.71 -23.25 15.22
CA LEU A 282 -18.34 -23.48 13.90
C LEU A 282 -17.83 -24.77 13.21
N PHE A 283 -17.08 -25.61 13.91
CA PHE A 283 -16.53 -26.86 13.42
C PHE A 283 -17.00 -28.05 14.27
N HIS A 284 -18.31 -28.20 14.48
CA HIS A 284 -18.86 -29.46 14.88
C HIS A 284 -19.90 -29.93 13.87
N HIS A 285 -19.56 -31.09 13.27
CA HIS A 285 -20.41 -32.00 12.53
C HIS A 285 -20.73 -31.67 11.07
N ALA A 286 -19.76 -31.90 10.19
CA ALA A 286 -20.07 -32.59 8.95
C ALA A 286 -20.11 -34.09 9.22
N HIS A 287 -21.08 -34.56 10.00
CA HIS A 287 -21.47 -35.96 9.93
C HIS A 287 -22.29 -36.14 8.64
N LEU A 288 -21.69 -36.87 7.72
CA LEU A 288 -22.35 -37.51 6.62
C LEU A 288 -23.51 -38.35 7.15
N HIS A 289 -24.70 -37.82 7.15
CA HIS A 289 -25.89 -38.64 7.15
C HIS A 289 -26.08 -39.18 5.75
N GLU A 290 -25.71 -40.47 5.58
CA GLU A 290 -26.30 -41.32 4.55
C GLU A 290 -27.81 -41.22 4.70
N ALA A 291 -28.48 -40.49 3.80
CA ALA A 291 -29.94 -40.51 3.70
C ALA A 291 -30.32 -41.77 2.93
N GLU A 292 -30.74 -42.79 3.67
CA GLU A 292 -31.51 -43.90 3.12
C GLU A 292 -32.71 -43.35 2.32
N ILE A 293 -32.79 -43.79 1.06
CA ILE A 293 -33.95 -43.54 0.18
C ILE A 293 -35.06 -44.52 0.59
N PRO A 294 -36.20 -44.10 1.05
CA PRO A 294 -37.34 -45.00 1.18
C PRO A 294 -38.01 -45.16 -0.17
N HIS A 295 -37.90 -46.36 -0.73
CA HIS A 295 -38.84 -46.83 -1.74
C HIS A 295 -40.25 -46.92 -1.11
N ASN A 296 -41.19 -46.13 -1.59
CA ASN A 296 -42.60 -46.50 -1.46
C ASN A 296 -43.33 -46.37 -2.79
N ARG A 297 -43.90 -47.51 -3.11
CA ARG A 297 -44.67 -47.81 -4.32
C ARG A 297 -46.16 -47.70 -3.97
N ALA A 298 -46.90 -47.17 -4.92
CA ALA A 298 -48.34 -47.40 -5.18
C ALA A 298 -49.38 -46.62 -4.34
N ALA A 299 -50.18 -45.79 -4.99
CA ALA A 299 -51.51 -46.21 -5.40
C ALA A 299 -52.24 -45.07 -6.14
N LEU A 300 -52.95 -45.51 -7.12
CA LEU A 300 -53.75 -44.80 -8.13
C LEU A 300 -55.03 -44.12 -7.57
N GLY A 301 -55.35 -42.98 -8.22
CA GLY A 301 -56.64 -42.61 -8.76
C GLY A 301 -57.56 -41.76 -7.90
N PRO A 302 -58.67 -41.22 -8.50
CA PRO A 302 -58.62 -40.09 -9.45
C PRO A 302 -59.56 -38.93 -9.02
N ASP A 303 -59.40 -37.81 -9.77
CA ASP A 303 -60.45 -36.85 -10.19
C ASP A 303 -61.23 -35.99 -9.20
N THR A 304 -61.28 -34.78 -9.51
CA THR A 304 -62.36 -33.76 -9.71
C THR A 304 -61.80 -32.39 -9.28
N GLY A 305 -61.59 -31.46 -10.18
CA GLY A 305 -62.61 -30.60 -10.71
C GLY A 305 -62.57 -29.20 -10.11
N SER A 306 -62.50 -28.23 -10.99
CA SER A 306 -63.10 -26.89 -10.88
C SER A 306 -62.22 -25.72 -10.38
N THR A 307 -61.84 -24.93 -11.35
CA THR A 307 -62.22 -23.51 -11.58
C THR A 307 -61.61 -22.42 -10.68
N ASP A 308 -61.04 -21.56 -11.35
CA ASP A 308 -61.23 -20.11 -11.47
C ASP A 308 -60.10 -19.17 -10.99
N HIS A 309 -59.75 -18.33 -11.92
CA HIS A 309 -58.92 -17.14 -12.04
C HIS A 309 -59.16 -16.00 -11.00
N PRO A 310 -58.53 -14.87 -11.22
CA PRO A 310 -57.17 -14.41 -11.03
C PRO A 310 -57.15 -13.14 -10.13
N HIS A 311 -56.04 -12.75 -9.58
CA HIS A 311 -55.86 -11.35 -9.22
C HIS A 311 -54.42 -10.84 -9.43
N ASN A 312 -54.36 -9.90 -10.36
CA ASN A 312 -53.34 -8.87 -10.55
C ASN A 312 -52.93 -8.19 -9.24
N GLY A 313 -51.65 -8.17 -8.92
CA GLY A 313 -51.07 -7.32 -7.91
C GLY A 313 -50.04 -6.39 -8.54
N VAL A 314 -50.46 -5.16 -8.77
CA VAL A 314 -49.68 -4.04 -9.28
C VAL A 314 -48.58 -3.69 -8.30
N PHE A 315 -47.34 -3.63 -8.82
CA PHE A 315 -46.18 -3.15 -8.09
C PHE A 315 -46.14 -1.61 -8.17
N HIS A 316 -46.28 -0.93 -7.04
CA HIS A 316 -46.00 0.51 -6.92
C HIS A 316 -44.57 0.75 -6.52
N PRO A 317 -43.84 1.62 -7.25
CA PRO A 317 -42.51 2.08 -6.82
C PRO A 317 -42.67 3.10 -5.68
N ARG A 318 -41.86 2.94 -4.63
CA ARG A 318 -41.75 3.90 -3.52
C ARG A 318 -41.02 5.15 -3.98
N GLU A 319 -41.56 6.28 -3.60
CA GLU A 319 -41.09 7.64 -3.85
C GLU A 319 -39.73 7.91 -3.19
N ASP A 320 -38.90 8.67 -3.92
CA ASP A 320 -37.61 9.18 -3.54
C ASP A 320 -37.78 10.41 -2.63
N PRO A 321 -37.18 10.47 -1.41
CA PRO A 321 -37.41 11.58 -0.47
C PRO A 321 -36.48 12.81 -0.69
N PHE A 322 -35.80 12.97 -1.82
CA PHE A 322 -34.91 14.11 -2.08
C PHE A 322 -35.30 15.02 -3.26
N ALA A 323 -36.56 15.04 -3.68
CA ALA A 323 -37.03 15.88 -4.79
C ALA A 323 -37.58 17.25 -4.38
N GLU A 324 -37.24 17.81 -3.23
CA GLU A 324 -37.57 19.19 -2.85
C GLU A 324 -36.34 19.96 -2.40
N LEU A 325 -35.56 20.51 -3.34
CA LEU A 325 -34.66 21.68 -3.14
C LEU A 325 -34.07 22.19 -4.47
N ALA A 326 -34.85 22.25 -5.55
CA ALA A 326 -34.48 22.91 -6.77
C ALA A 326 -35.62 23.81 -7.24
N GLY A 327 -35.76 25.00 -6.64
CA GLY A 327 -36.73 25.97 -7.12
C GLY A 327 -36.84 27.20 -6.22
N ALA A 328 -36.01 28.20 -6.45
CA ALA A 328 -36.25 29.64 -6.23
C ALA A 328 -34.88 30.34 -6.18
N SER A 329 -34.46 31.04 -7.18
CA SER A 329 -34.77 32.43 -7.41
C SER A 329 -34.03 32.96 -8.65
N SER A 330 -34.78 33.24 -9.66
CA SER A 330 -34.43 34.26 -10.65
C SER A 330 -34.77 35.61 -10.06
N GLY A 331 -33.82 36.53 -10.03
CA GLY A 331 -34.06 37.93 -9.66
C GLY A 331 -32.91 38.79 -10.19
N ARG A 332 -33.21 39.49 -11.26
CA ARG A 332 -32.38 40.55 -11.83
C ARG A 332 -32.11 41.64 -10.80
N GLU A 333 -30.95 42.31 -10.89
CA GLU A 333 -30.94 43.76 -11.11
C GLU A 333 -29.54 44.29 -11.46
N HIS A 334 -29.50 45.07 -12.50
CA HIS A 334 -28.46 46.03 -12.92
C HIS A 334 -28.22 47.08 -11.80
N ILE A 335 -26.97 47.60 -11.70
CA ILE A 335 -26.65 49.03 -11.80
C ILE A 335 -25.23 49.30 -11.26
N ALA A 336 -24.47 50.06 -12.06
CA ALA A 336 -23.23 50.81 -11.88
C ALA A 336 -21.93 50.03 -11.90
#